data_c7401f2a0b0a0702e281286b770147a5
#
_entry.id   c7401f2a0b0a0702e281286b770147a5
#
_cell.length_a   1.000
_cell.length_b   1.000
_cell.length_c   1.000
_cell.angle_alpha   90.00
_cell.angle_beta   90.00
_cell.angle_gamma   90.00
#
_symmetry.space_group_name_H-M   'P 1'
#
loop_
_entity.id
_entity.type
_entity.pdbx_description
1 polymer ?
#
loop_
_entity_poly.entity_id
_entity_poly.type
_entity_poly.pdbx_seq_one_letter_code
_entity_poly.pdbx_strand_id
1 'polypeptide(L)'
;MNSLTLAQKSTIHNCLLDLLESSSLDNPSFLPLALTNLLDSQGFGIEMSGIYISSDEDVENIPEYLEEGIAFEFMEGHVSLPFHEAVNCIVEWCKTQNLSGRVDVDMLLRKLQKKYK
;
A
#
# COMPACT_ATOMS: atom_id res chain seq x y z
N MET A 1 17.30 8.62 -4.24
CA MET A 1 17.28 7.35 -4.14
C MET A 1 16.22 6.62 -4.84
N ASN A 2 15.71 6.89 -5.72
CA ASN A 2 14.67 6.20 -6.28
C ASN A 2 15.09 5.54 -7.52
N SER A 3 15.30 4.27 -7.44
CA SER A 3 15.69 3.47 -8.57
C SER A 3 14.50 2.86 -9.29
N LEU A 4 13.29 3.32 -8.98
CA LEU A 4 12.08 2.78 -9.63
C LEU A 4 11.97 3.26 -11.07
N THR A 5 11.60 2.32 -11.95
CA THR A 5 11.31 2.66 -13.34
C THR A 5 9.97 3.38 -13.43
N LEU A 6 9.69 3.98 -14.59
CA LEU A 6 8.40 4.59 -14.83
C LEU A 6 7.27 3.56 -14.73
N ALA A 7 7.51 2.35 -15.23
CA ALA A 7 6.51 1.28 -15.16
C ALA A 7 6.21 0.91 -13.71
N GLN A 8 7.24 0.83 -12.87
CA GLN A 8 7.06 0.51 -11.46
C GLN A 8 6.32 1.63 -10.74
N LYS A 9 6.67 2.88 -10.98
CA LYS A 9 5.97 4.03 -10.39
C LYS A 9 4.52 4.04 -10.82
N SER A 10 4.24 3.71 -12.07
CA SER A 10 2.88 3.66 -12.58
C SER A 10 2.06 2.58 -11.90
N THR A 11 2.65 1.41 -11.66
CA THR A 11 1.97 0.32 -10.97
C THR A 11 1.60 0.74 -9.54
N ILE A 12 2.53 1.35 -8.82
CA ILE A 12 2.27 1.81 -7.45
C ILE A 12 1.18 2.89 -7.46
N HIS A 13 1.29 3.85 -8.36
CA HIS A 13 0.30 4.92 -8.47
C HIS A 13 -1.10 4.37 -8.73
N ASN A 14 -1.22 3.48 -9.71
CA ASN A 14 -2.52 2.94 -10.09
C ASN A 14 -3.10 2.07 -8.98
N CYS A 15 -2.26 1.31 -8.29
CA CYS A 15 -2.68 0.50 -7.16
C CYS A 15 -3.29 1.38 -6.06
N LEU A 16 -2.55 2.39 -5.64
CA LEU A 16 -2.99 3.27 -4.56
C LEU A 16 -4.21 4.10 -4.97
N LEU A 17 -4.25 4.55 -6.21
CA LEU A 17 -5.39 5.33 -6.72
C LEU A 17 -6.65 4.48 -6.76
N ASP A 18 -6.54 3.24 -7.22
CA ASP A 18 -7.68 2.34 -7.27
C ASP A 18 -8.23 2.07 -5.86
N LEU A 19 -7.34 1.86 -4.89
CA LEU A 19 -7.75 1.68 -3.50
C LEU A 19 -8.41 2.94 -2.94
N LEU A 20 -7.87 4.10 -3.29
CA LEU A 20 -8.43 5.37 -2.83
C LEU A 20 -9.83 5.61 -3.38
N GLU A 21 -10.02 5.32 -4.67
CA GLU A 21 -11.27 5.66 -5.36
C GLU A 21 -12.34 4.57 -5.29
N SER A 22 -11.97 3.35 -4.91
CA SER A 22 -12.93 2.26 -4.78
C SER A 22 -13.61 2.30 -3.42
N SER A 23 -14.84 1.87 -3.37
CA SER A 23 -15.64 1.97 -2.16
C SER A 23 -16.66 0.84 -2.05
N SER A 24 -17.23 0.71 -0.88
CA SER A 24 -18.36 -0.18 -0.61
C SER A 24 -19.38 0.61 0.22
N LEU A 25 -20.48 -0.05 0.58
CA LEU A 25 -21.52 0.60 1.40
C LEU A 25 -20.96 1.10 2.73
N ASP A 26 -20.03 0.34 3.32
CA ASP A 26 -19.49 0.69 4.64
C ASP A 26 -18.19 1.47 4.58
N ASN A 27 -17.54 1.49 3.41
CA ASN A 27 -16.23 2.13 3.27
C ASN A 27 -16.24 3.07 2.07
N PRO A 28 -16.23 4.38 2.29
CA PRO A 28 -16.21 5.34 1.17
C PRO A 28 -14.90 5.32 0.39
N SER A 29 -13.86 4.71 0.95
CA SER A 29 -12.58 4.52 0.28
C SER A 29 -11.89 3.33 0.92
N PHE A 30 -11.24 2.50 0.12
CA PHE A 30 -10.51 1.35 0.66
C PHE A 30 -9.09 1.68 1.08
N LEU A 31 -8.59 2.86 0.77
CA LEU A 31 -7.21 3.19 1.14
C LEU A 31 -6.96 3.16 2.65
N PRO A 32 -7.79 3.81 3.49
CA PRO A 32 -7.56 3.73 4.93
C PRO A 32 -7.62 2.29 5.46
N LEU A 33 -8.51 1.48 4.90
CA LEU A 33 -8.62 0.08 5.31
C LEU A 33 -7.35 -0.70 4.95
N ALA A 34 -6.81 -0.47 3.75
CA ALA A 34 -5.57 -1.12 3.34
C ALA A 34 -4.40 -0.71 4.26
N LEU A 35 -4.32 0.56 4.61
CA LEU A 35 -3.27 1.04 5.51
C LEU A 35 -3.41 0.45 6.91
N THR A 36 -4.64 0.31 7.40
CA THR A 36 -4.90 -0.32 8.69
C THR A 36 -4.45 -1.77 8.68
N ASN A 37 -4.76 -2.48 7.60
CA ASN A 37 -4.32 -3.87 7.47
C ASN A 37 -2.80 -3.98 7.47
N LEU A 38 -2.10 -3.08 6.77
CA LEU A 38 -0.64 -3.09 6.78
C LEU A 38 -0.07 -2.89 8.19
N LEU A 39 -0.70 -2.05 9.00
CA LEU A 39 -0.29 -1.86 10.39
C LEU A 39 -0.39 -3.16 11.17
N ASP A 40 -1.35 -3.99 10.85
CA ASP A 40 -1.55 -5.28 11.51
C ASP A 40 -0.82 -6.41 10.80
N SER A 41 0.12 -6.08 9.92
CA SER A 41 0.86 -7.05 9.11
C SER A 41 -0.06 -7.96 8.31
N GLN A 42 -1.06 -7.37 7.70
CA GLN A 42 -2.02 -8.08 6.86
C GLN A 42 -2.09 -7.46 5.48
N GLY A 43 -2.20 -8.32 4.47
CA GLY A 43 -2.43 -7.87 3.11
C GLY A 43 -3.87 -7.45 2.91
N PHE A 44 -4.09 -6.69 1.83
CA PHE A 44 -5.43 -6.25 1.46
C PHE A 44 -5.53 -6.19 -0.06
N GLY A 45 -6.56 -6.81 -0.62
CA GLY A 45 -6.75 -6.82 -2.05
C GLY A 45 -8.20 -6.61 -2.43
N ILE A 46 -8.39 -5.95 -3.57
CA ILE A 46 -9.68 -5.84 -4.23
C ILE A 46 -9.51 -6.41 -5.63
N GLU A 47 -10.51 -6.28 -6.51
CA GLU A 47 -10.50 -6.99 -7.77
C GLU A 47 -9.23 -6.79 -8.61
N MET A 48 -8.78 -5.54 -8.77
CA MET A 48 -7.64 -5.25 -9.62
C MET A 48 -6.40 -4.80 -8.88
N SER A 49 -6.51 -4.50 -7.60
CA SER A 49 -5.41 -3.90 -6.83
C SER A 49 -5.20 -4.61 -5.52
N GLY A 50 -3.98 -4.61 -5.05
CA GLY A 50 -3.70 -5.18 -3.74
C GLY A 50 -2.38 -4.67 -3.18
N ILE A 51 -2.30 -4.65 -1.85
CA ILE A 51 -1.06 -4.38 -1.14
C ILE A 51 -0.84 -5.56 -0.21
N TYR A 52 0.32 -6.20 -0.31
CA TYR A 52 0.63 -7.40 0.44
C TYR A 52 1.91 -7.22 1.23
N ILE A 53 2.05 -7.97 2.31
CA ILE A 53 3.18 -7.81 3.22
C ILE A 53 3.73 -9.17 3.59
N SER A 54 5.06 -9.30 3.60
CA SER A 54 5.72 -10.58 3.83
C SER A 54 5.59 -11.06 5.27
N SER A 55 5.24 -10.18 6.20
CA SER A 55 5.04 -10.56 7.59
C SER A 55 3.60 -10.99 7.92
N ASP A 56 2.75 -11.14 6.91
CA ASP A 56 1.38 -11.62 7.11
C ASP A 56 1.41 -13.04 7.70
N GLU A 57 0.66 -13.25 8.76
CA GLU A 57 0.59 -14.57 9.40
C GLU A 57 -0.09 -15.60 8.51
N ASP A 58 -0.97 -15.15 7.65
CA ASP A 58 -1.63 -16.04 6.69
C ASP A 58 -0.78 -16.10 5.43
N VAL A 59 0.05 -17.14 5.35
CA VAL A 59 1.00 -17.27 4.23
C VAL A 59 0.31 -17.35 2.87
N GLU A 60 -0.96 -17.73 2.84
CA GLU A 60 -1.70 -17.79 1.58
C GLU A 60 -1.95 -16.39 1.02
N ASN A 61 -1.90 -15.36 1.88
CA ASN A 61 -2.05 -13.98 1.43
C ASN A 61 -0.75 -13.37 0.92
N ILE A 62 0.36 -14.10 0.98
CA ILE A 62 1.64 -13.58 0.55
C ILE A 62 1.92 -14.07 -0.88
N PRO A 63 2.05 -13.14 -1.85
CA PRO A 63 2.37 -13.55 -3.23
C PRO A 63 3.70 -14.29 -3.28
N GLU A 64 3.79 -15.29 -4.17
CA GLU A 64 4.99 -16.11 -4.29
C GLU A 64 6.26 -15.30 -4.58
N TYR A 65 6.13 -14.21 -5.33
CA TYR A 65 7.29 -13.40 -5.70
C TYR A 65 7.78 -12.51 -4.55
N LEU A 66 6.99 -12.38 -3.47
CA LEU A 66 7.35 -11.46 -2.38
C LEU A 66 8.18 -12.19 -1.33
N GLU A 67 9.46 -11.82 -1.23
CA GLU A 67 10.35 -12.42 -0.23
C GLU A 67 10.33 -11.65 1.07
N GLU A 68 10.63 -10.35 1.02
CA GLU A 68 10.61 -9.52 2.22
C GLU A 68 10.21 -8.11 1.85
N GLY A 69 9.25 -7.56 2.58
CA GLY A 69 8.80 -6.19 2.33
C GLY A 69 7.32 -6.12 2.01
N ILE A 70 6.98 -5.15 1.18
CA ILE A 70 5.60 -4.85 0.80
C ILE A 70 5.50 -4.89 -0.72
N ALA A 71 4.44 -5.51 -1.22
CA ALA A 71 4.18 -5.61 -2.65
C ALA A 71 2.94 -4.78 -3.00
N PHE A 72 3.01 -4.11 -4.12
CA PHE A 72 1.89 -3.38 -4.70
C PHE A 72 1.50 -4.08 -5.99
N GLU A 73 0.23 -4.43 -6.13
CA GLU A 73 -0.28 -5.06 -7.35
C GLU A 73 -1.33 -4.19 -8.01
N PHE A 74 -1.27 -4.10 -9.31
CA PHE A 74 -2.33 -3.49 -10.09
C PHE A 74 -2.46 -4.28 -11.39
N MET A 75 -3.62 -4.90 -11.59
CA MET A 75 -3.89 -5.77 -12.74
C MET A 75 -2.83 -6.89 -12.78
N GLU A 76 -2.03 -6.98 -13.83
CA GLU A 76 -1.03 -8.03 -13.94
C GLU A 76 0.36 -7.58 -13.50
N GLY A 77 0.52 -6.30 -13.15
CA GLY A 77 1.81 -5.77 -12.72
C GLY A 77 1.97 -5.81 -11.21
N HIS A 78 3.22 -5.91 -10.78
CA HIS A 78 3.51 -5.85 -9.35
C HIS A 78 4.88 -5.21 -9.12
N VAL A 79 5.03 -4.62 -7.93
CA VAL A 79 6.29 -4.03 -7.48
C VAL A 79 6.47 -4.39 -6.01
N SER A 80 7.64 -4.91 -5.67
CA SER A 80 7.99 -5.23 -4.28
C SER A 80 9.08 -4.29 -3.81
N LEU A 81 8.92 -3.75 -2.61
CA LEU A 81 9.90 -2.85 -1.99
C LEU A 81 10.15 -3.26 -0.56
N PRO A 82 11.37 -3.01 -0.03
CA PRO A 82 11.62 -3.19 1.40
C PRO A 82 10.63 -2.36 2.22
N PHE A 83 10.37 -2.77 3.44
CA PHE A 83 9.36 -2.14 4.30
C PHE A 83 9.49 -0.62 4.36
N HIS A 84 10.67 -0.14 4.70
CA HIS A 84 10.90 1.30 4.86
C HIS A 84 10.62 2.07 3.56
N GLU A 85 11.15 1.56 2.43
CA GLU A 85 10.97 2.21 1.14
C GLU A 85 9.50 2.20 0.70
N ALA A 86 8.81 1.08 0.93
CA ALA A 86 7.40 0.98 0.58
C ALA A 86 6.56 1.99 1.35
N VAL A 87 6.80 2.09 2.65
CA VAL A 87 6.07 3.05 3.49
C VAL A 87 6.34 4.47 3.03
N ASN A 88 7.62 4.79 2.72
CA ASN A 88 7.96 6.12 2.21
C ASN A 88 7.25 6.42 0.89
N CYS A 89 7.14 5.44 0.00
CA CYS A 89 6.40 5.63 -1.25
C CYS A 89 4.94 5.95 -0.99
N ILE A 90 4.32 5.25 -0.05
CA ILE A 90 2.91 5.50 0.30
C ILE A 90 2.76 6.91 0.86
N VAL A 91 3.64 7.31 1.77
CA VAL A 91 3.59 8.63 2.39
C VAL A 91 3.73 9.73 1.34
N GLU A 92 4.73 9.62 0.46
CA GLU A 92 4.94 10.63 -0.58
C GLU A 92 3.77 10.67 -1.56
N TRP A 93 3.24 9.52 -1.93
CA TRP A 93 2.08 9.46 -2.80
C TRP A 93 0.88 10.18 -2.18
N CYS A 94 0.63 9.94 -0.90
CA CYS A 94 -0.49 10.59 -0.20
C CYS A 94 -0.31 12.11 -0.14
N LYS A 95 0.92 12.57 0.00
CA LYS A 95 1.20 14.02 -0.04
C LYS A 95 0.87 14.61 -1.40
N THR A 96 1.25 13.92 -2.48
CA THR A 96 0.96 14.42 -3.83
C THR A 96 -0.54 14.44 -4.14
N GLN A 97 -1.32 13.60 -3.47
CA GLN A 97 -2.77 13.55 -3.62
C GLN A 97 -3.49 14.45 -2.63
N ASN A 98 -2.74 15.25 -1.85
CA ASN A 98 -3.31 16.15 -0.85
C ASN A 98 -4.09 15.44 0.25
N LEU A 99 -3.68 14.22 0.59
CA LEU A 99 -4.34 13.43 1.62
C LEU A 99 -3.76 13.66 3.01
N SER A 100 -2.61 14.32 3.10
CA SER A 100 -1.94 14.55 4.38
C SER A 100 -2.76 15.43 5.34
N GLY A 101 -3.75 16.16 4.82
CA GLY A 101 -4.65 16.94 5.66
C GLY A 101 -5.80 16.14 6.25
N ARG A 102 -5.98 14.90 5.82
CA ARG A 102 -7.05 14.04 6.35
C ARG A 102 -6.54 13.35 7.61
N VAL A 103 -7.24 13.60 8.73
CA VAL A 103 -6.78 13.11 10.03
C VAL A 103 -6.64 11.59 10.06
N ASP A 104 -7.61 10.87 9.51
CA ASP A 104 -7.59 9.41 9.50
C ASP A 104 -6.39 8.85 8.74
N VAL A 105 -6.11 9.39 7.57
CA VAL A 105 -4.99 8.94 6.75
C VAL A 105 -3.67 9.33 7.40
N ASP A 106 -3.56 10.58 7.87
CA ASP A 106 -2.33 11.08 8.48
C ASP A 106 -1.91 10.24 9.69
N MET A 107 -2.86 9.88 10.55
CA MET A 107 -2.59 9.05 11.70
C MET A 107 -2.05 7.68 11.31
N LEU A 108 -2.65 7.07 10.30
CA LEU A 108 -2.20 5.76 9.82
C LEU A 108 -0.80 5.83 9.22
N LEU A 109 -0.51 6.88 8.45
CA LEU A 109 0.81 7.07 7.86
C LEU A 109 1.88 7.24 8.92
N ARG A 110 1.61 8.01 9.97
CA ARG A 110 2.56 8.20 11.06
C ARG A 110 2.84 6.89 11.79
N LYS A 111 1.81 6.08 12.02
CA LYS A 111 1.97 4.79 12.67
C LYS A 111 2.79 3.83 11.79
N LEU A 112 2.55 3.84 10.49
CA LEU A 112 3.31 3.03 9.56
C LEU A 112 4.79 3.43 9.55
N GLN A 113 5.06 4.73 9.51
CA GLN A 113 6.44 5.22 9.53
C GLN A 113 7.16 4.81 10.81
N LYS A 114 6.45 4.81 11.92
CA LYS A 114 7.03 4.42 13.21
C LYS A 114 7.31 2.92 13.26
N LYS A 115 6.40 2.12 12.74
CA LYS A 115 6.53 0.67 12.78
C LYS A 115 7.62 0.15 11.84
N TYR A 116 7.76 0.78 10.68
CA TYR A 116 8.67 0.30 9.62
C TYR A 116 9.80 1.27 9.36
N LYS A 117 10.44 1.72 10.39
CA LYS A 117 11.61 2.59 10.27
C LYS A 117 12.76 1.89 9.58
#